data_6aefb88b8bb9520a9c3db35f6e28f4fa
#
_entry.id   6aefb88b8bb9520a9c3db35f6e28f4fa
#
_cell.length_a   1.000
_cell.length_b   1.000
_cell.length_c   1.000
_cell.angle_alpha   90.00
_cell.angle_beta   90.00
_cell.angle_gamma   90.00
#
_symmetry.space_group_name_H-M   'P 1'
#
loop_
_entity.id
_entity.type
_entity.pdbx_description
1 polymer ?
#
loop_
_entity_poly.entity_id
_entity_poly.type
_entity_poly.pdbx_seq_one_letter_code
_entity_poly.pdbx_strand_id
1 'polypeptide(L)'
;DGWYLRQDIIWNKPNPMPESVRDRCTKSHEYMFLLSKNQNYYFDVDVIKEPTRRKRSVWNINKKPYKGSHFAVFPPDLIKPCILAGSEENDIVLDPFIGSGTTAMVARDLGRHYIGCELHEEYNDLIQQRVPDDKVVHNGLTNAFEDVE
;
A
#
# COMPACT_ATOMS: atom_id res chain seq x y z
N ASP A 1 -14.73 -2.35 -17.70
CA ASP A 1 -13.27 -2.30 -17.72
C ASP A 1 -12.59 -3.65 -17.39
N GLY A 2 -13.37 -4.73 -17.24
CA GLY A 2 -12.85 -6.08 -17.02
C GLY A 2 -12.30 -6.35 -15.62
N TRP A 3 -12.69 -5.57 -14.61
CA TRP A 3 -12.42 -5.82 -13.20
C TRP A 3 -13.70 -6.14 -12.44
N TYR A 4 -13.60 -7.03 -11.46
CA TYR A 4 -14.69 -7.35 -10.53
C TYR A 4 -14.44 -6.61 -9.21
N LEU A 5 -15.37 -5.76 -8.79
CA LEU A 5 -15.35 -5.19 -7.44
C LEU A 5 -15.79 -6.29 -6.46
N ARG A 6 -14.88 -6.69 -5.56
CA ARG A 6 -15.10 -7.77 -4.59
C ARG A 6 -15.53 -7.23 -3.24
N GLN A 7 -14.92 -6.13 -2.81
CA GLN A 7 -15.21 -5.51 -1.53
C GLN A 7 -14.76 -4.06 -1.50
N ASP A 8 -15.51 -3.23 -0.81
CA ASP A 8 -15.05 -1.94 -0.28
C ASP A 8 -14.52 -2.12 1.15
N ILE A 9 -13.41 -1.47 1.43
CA ILE A 9 -12.75 -1.47 2.74
C ILE A 9 -12.62 -0.01 3.18
N ILE A 10 -12.98 0.27 4.44
CA ILE A 10 -12.88 1.60 5.01
C ILE A 10 -11.63 1.69 5.87
N TRP A 11 -10.69 2.54 5.47
CA TRP A 11 -9.63 2.98 6.36
C TRP A 11 -10.17 4.12 7.23
N ASN A 12 -10.60 3.79 8.45
CA ASN A 12 -10.97 4.75 9.46
C ASN A 12 -9.72 5.32 10.15
N LYS A 13 -9.62 6.64 10.20
CA LYS A 13 -8.51 7.40 10.79
C LYS A 13 -8.97 7.94 12.15
N PRO A 14 -8.66 7.29 13.28
CA PRO A 14 -9.05 7.79 14.59
C PRO A 14 -8.49 9.19 14.91
N ASN A 15 -7.40 9.59 14.24
CA ASN A 15 -6.78 10.91 14.34
C ASN A 15 -6.84 11.67 12.99
N PRO A 16 -8.05 12.05 12.50
CA PRO A 16 -8.17 12.77 11.24
C PRO A 16 -7.59 14.19 11.36
N MET A 17 -7.26 14.79 10.22
CA MET A 17 -6.97 16.22 10.18
C MET A 17 -8.24 17.01 10.48
N PRO A 18 -8.19 18.04 11.35
CA PRO A 18 -9.34 18.90 11.58
C PRO A 18 -9.72 19.66 10.29
N GLU A 19 -11.02 19.83 10.08
CA GLU A 19 -11.56 20.66 9.02
C GLU A 19 -12.27 21.88 9.62
N SER A 20 -12.07 23.05 9.03
CA SER A 20 -12.71 24.29 9.49
C SER A 20 -14.11 24.52 8.90
N VAL A 21 -14.54 23.69 7.96
CA VAL A 21 -15.86 23.80 7.33
C VAL A 21 -16.99 23.45 8.31
N ARG A 22 -18.14 24.11 8.15
CA ARG A 22 -19.29 23.99 9.07
C ARG A 22 -20.53 23.38 8.43
N ASP A 23 -20.46 23.02 7.15
CA ASP A 23 -21.56 22.50 6.33
C ASP A 23 -21.60 20.97 6.24
N ARG A 24 -20.62 20.28 6.84
CA ARG A 24 -20.51 18.83 6.85
C ARG A 24 -19.65 18.32 8.01
N CYS A 25 -19.73 17.02 8.26
CA CYS A 25 -18.85 16.36 9.22
C CYS A 25 -17.40 16.31 8.73
N THR A 26 -16.45 16.33 9.66
CA THR A 26 -15.02 16.10 9.37
C THR A 26 -14.82 14.71 8.76
N LYS A 27 -14.16 14.64 7.60
CA LYS A 27 -13.89 13.38 6.92
C LYS A 27 -12.80 12.61 7.66
N SER A 28 -13.17 11.47 8.24
CA SER A 28 -12.28 10.63 9.07
C SER A 28 -11.88 9.32 8.42
N HIS A 29 -12.23 9.07 7.15
CA HIS A 29 -11.96 7.80 6.48
C HIS A 29 -11.60 7.99 5.01
N GLU A 30 -10.98 6.94 4.46
CA GLU A 30 -10.78 6.74 3.02
C GLU A 30 -11.24 5.33 2.64
N TYR A 31 -11.57 5.16 1.36
CA TYR A 31 -11.96 3.86 0.81
C TYR A 31 -10.76 3.18 0.15
N MET A 32 -10.68 1.87 0.34
CA MET A 32 -9.86 0.96 -0.45
C MET A 32 -10.78 -0.04 -1.14
N PHE A 33 -10.47 -0.40 -2.36
CA PHE A 33 -11.30 -1.33 -3.14
C PHE A 33 -10.51 -2.58 -3.45
N LEU A 34 -11.04 -3.74 -3.05
CA LEU A 34 -10.54 -5.03 -3.49
C LEU A 34 -11.14 -5.33 -4.86
N LEU A 35 -10.27 -5.37 -5.85
CA LEU A 35 -10.61 -5.66 -7.23
C LEU A 35 -9.91 -6.95 -7.68
N SER A 36 -10.55 -7.72 -8.57
CA SER A 36 -9.94 -8.89 -9.18
C SER A 36 -10.17 -8.91 -10.70
N LYS A 37 -9.24 -9.50 -11.45
CA LYS A 37 -9.39 -9.71 -12.91
C LYS A 37 -10.33 -10.86 -13.24
N ASN A 38 -10.42 -11.85 -12.35
CA ASN A 38 -11.21 -13.06 -12.54
C ASN A 38 -12.18 -13.28 -11.36
N GLN A 39 -13.20 -14.08 -11.56
CA GLN A 39 -14.09 -14.50 -10.49
C GLN A 39 -13.35 -15.31 -9.42
N ASN A 40 -12.43 -16.19 -9.84
CA ASN A 40 -11.53 -16.92 -8.96
C ASN A 40 -10.20 -16.17 -8.90
N TYR A 41 -9.75 -15.85 -7.70
CA TYR A 41 -8.51 -15.11 -7.43
C TYR A 41 -7.92 -15.57 -6.11
N TYR A 42 -6.63 -15.36 -5.95
CA TYR A 42 -5.94 -15.63 -4.69
C TYR A 42 -6.34 -14.61 -3.63
N PHE A 43 -6.69 -15.09 -2.45
CA PHE A 43 -6.90 -14.25 -1.27
C PHE A 43 -6.77 -15.10 0.00
N ASP A 44 -5.68 -14.92 0.74
CA ASP A 44 -5.45 -15.58 2.02
C ASP A 44 -6.07 -14.78 3.16
N VAL A 45 -7.27 -15.20 3.56
CA VAL A 45 -8.01 -14.57 4.68
C VAL A 45 -7.40 -14.92 6.04
N ASP A 46 -6.69 -16.05 6.14
CA ASP A 46 -6.17 -16.54 7.42
C ASP A 46 -4.91 -15.82 7.87
N VAL A 47 -4.07 -15.39 6.93
CA VAL A 47 -2.83 -14.66 7.23
C VAL A 47 -3.10 -13.28 7.84
N ILE A 48 -4.28 -12.70 7.59
CA ILE A 48 -4.69 -11.38 8.10
C ILE A 48 -5.78 -11.44 9.16
N LYS A 49 -6.16 -12.64 9.63
CA LYS A 49 -7.20 -12.77 10.66
C LYS A 49 -6.78 -12.12 11.98
N GLU A 50 -7.77 -11.60 12.69
CA GLU A 50 -7.64 -11.19 14.09
C GLU A 50 -7.64 -12.43 14.99
N PRO A 51 -7.17 -12.37 16.25
CA PRO A 51 -7.01 -13.55 17.10
C PRO A 51 -8.26 -14.42 17.25
N THR A 52 -9.45 -13.81 17.21
CA THR A 52 -10.73 -14.50 17.46
C THR A 52 -11.69 -14.51 16.27
N ARG A 53 -11.34 -13.83 15.15
CA ARG A 53 -12.25 -13.64 14.00
C ARG A 53 -11.53 -13.26 12.73
N ARG A 54 -12.22 -13.36 11.59
CA ARG A 54 -11.76 -12.78 10.32
C ARG A 54 -11.66 -11.26 10.42
N LYS A 55 -10.65 -10.69 9.74
CA LYS A 55 -10.51 -9.25 9.62
C LYS A 55 -11.76 -8.64 8.97
N ARG A 56 -12.29 -7.60 9.59
CA ARG A 56 -13.47 -6.88 9.08
C ARG A 56 -13.08 -5.82 8.06
N SER A 57 -14.07 -5.28 7.34
CA SER A 57 -13.86 -4.28 6.29
C SER A 57 -13.67 -2.85 6.79
N VAL A 58 -13.76 -2.60 8.10
CA VAL A 58 -13.42 -1.29 8.69
C VAL A 58 -12.13 -1.42 9.49
N TRP A 59 -11.10 -0.72 9.05
CA TRP A 59 -9.75 -0.77 9.64
C TRP A 59 -9.43 0.51 10.37
N ASN A 60 -9.27 0.43 11.68
CA ASN A 60 -8.87 1.57 12.52
C ASN A 60 -7.35 1.67 12.55
N ILE A 61 -6.80 2.54 11.72
CA ILE A 61 -5.35 2.73 11.58
C ILE A 61 -5.03 4.22 11.66
N ASN A 62 -4.24 4.60 12.67
CA ASN A 62 -3.81 5.98 12.85
C ASN A 62 -2.88 6.42 11.71
N LYS A 63 -3.00 7.67 11.30
CA LYS A 63 -1.95 8.32 10.51
C LYS A 63 -0.68 8.39 11.36
N LYS A 64 0.44 7.99 10.79
CA LYS A 64 1.76 8.19 11.39
C LYS A 64 2.40 9.43 10.79
N PRO A 65 2.89 10.39 11.59
CA PRO A 65 3.64 11.51 11.07
C PRO A 65 4.86 10.98 10.32
N TYR A 66 5.03 11.42 9.08
CA TYR A 66 6.27 11.18 8.36
C TYR A 66 7.24 12.33 8.66
N LYS A 67 8.48 12.02 9.08
CA LYS A 67 9.48 13.02 9.44
C LYS A 67 10.07 13.81 8.25
N GLY A 68 9.69 13.47 7.03
CA GLY A 68 10.06 14.19 5.82
C GLY A 68 8.96 15.19 5.44
N SER A 69 9.34 16.34 4.92
CA SER A 69 8.44 17.43 4.56
C SER A 69 7.41 17.03 3.50
N HIS A 70 6.16 17.31 3.77
CA HIS A 70 5.05 17.56 2.85
C HIS A 70 4.32 16.41 2.14
N PHE A 71 4.58 15.13 2.43
CA PHE A 71 3.93 14.06 1.66
C PHE A 71 2.89 13.29 2.46
N ALA A 72 1.68 13.17 1.90
CA ALA A 72 0.58 12.36 2.43
C ALA A 72 0.89 10.87 2.22
N VAL A 73 1.71 10.28 3.09
CA VAL A 73 2.09 8.87 3.02
C VAL A 73 1.14 8.05 3.88
N PHE A 74 0.59 6.96 3.31
CA PHE A 74 -0.15 6.00 4.12
C PHE A 74 0.80 5.16 5.00
N PRO A 75 0.36 4.74 6.20
CA PRO A 75 1.20 3.98 7.10
C PRO A 75 1.43 2.54 6.57
N PRO A 76 2.59 1.92 6.84
CA PRO A 76 2.86 0.51 6.50
C PRO A 76 1.79 -0.46 7.01
N ASP A 77 1.20 -0.18 8.17
CA ASP A 77 0.14 -0.98 8.78
C ASP A 77 -1.14 -1.06 7.91
N LEU A 78 -1.32 -0.10 6.97
CA LEU A 78 -2.43 -0.11 6.04
C LEU A 78 -2.21 -1.09 4.89
N ILE A 79 -1.02 -1.05 4.27
CA ILE A 79 -0.74 -1.85 3.08
C ILE A 79 -0.33 -3.30 3.41
N LYS A 80 0.26 -3.52 4.57
CA LYS A 80 0.72 -4.84 5.02
C LYS A 80 -0.34 -5.94 4.90
N PRO A 81 -1.56 -5.80 5.43
CA PRO A 81 -2.59 -6.82 5.27
C PRO A 81 -3.05 -7.00 3.81
N CYS A 82 -2.96 -5.96 2.97
CA CYS A 82 -3.29 -6.07 1.54
C CYS A 82 -2.29 -6.95 0.81
N ILE A 83 -0.99 -6.74 1.05
CA ILE A 83 0.07 -7.55 0.43
C ILE A 83 0.01 -9.00 0.93
N LEU A 84 -0.13 -9.20 2.24
CA LEU A 84 -0.21 -10.55 2.83
C LEU A 84 -1.39 -11.35 2.28
N ALA A 85 -2.58 -10.74 2.18
CA ALA A 85 -3.76 -11.45 1.70
C ALA A 85 -3.79 -11.63 0.18
N GLY A 86 -3.19 -10.71 -0.56
CA GLY A 86 -3.27 -10.67 -2.03
C GLY A 86 -2.11 -11.32 -2.77
N SER A 87 -1.06 -11.79 -2.07
CA SER A 87 0.13 -12.37 -2.69
C SER A 87 0.79 -13.44 -1.82
N GLU A 88 1.53 -14.35 -2.45
CA GLU A 88 2.44 -15.30 -1.81
C GLU A 88 3.87 -14.74 -1.74
N GLU A 89 4.75 -15.39 -0.98
CA GLU A 89 6.19 -15.08 -1.01
C GLU A 89 6.74 -15.26 -2.43
N ASN A 90 7.65 -14.38 -2.84
CA ASN A 90 8.22 -14.26 -4.18
C ASN A 90 7.26 -13.76 -5.27
N ASP A 91 6.00 -13.46 -4.95
CA ASP A 91 5.12 -12.77 -5.90
C ASP A 91 5.53 -11.31 -6.09
N ILE A 92 4.98 -10.69 -7.14
CA ILE A 92 5.28 -9.32 -7.51
C ILE A 92 4.14 -8.40 -7.08
N VAL A 93 4.50 -7.36 -6.34
CA VAL A 93 3.61 -6.26 -5.94
C VAL A 93 3.87 -5.07 -6.84
N LEU A 94 2.87 -4.65 -7.62
CA LEU A 94 2.94 -3.46 -8.47
C LEU A 94 2.30 -2.27 -7.76
N ASP A 95 3.04 -1.15 -7.68
CA ASP A 95 2.51 0.14 -7.24
C ASP A 95 2.83 1.21 -8.31
N PRO A 96 1.86 1.58 -9.16
CA PRO A 96 2.09 2.56 -10.23
C PRO A 96 2.26 4.00 -9.74
N PHE A 97 2.09 4.26 -8.43
CA PHE A 97 2.25 5.57 -7.78
C PHE A 97 3.02 5.41 -6.47
N ILE A 98 4.23 4.85 -6.55
CA ILE A 98 4.96 4.35 -5.39
C ILE A 98 5.35 5.45 -4.38
N GLY A 99 5.42 6.71 -4.82
CA GLY A 99 5.72 7.85 -3.98
C GLY A 99 7.02 7.66 -3.19
N SER A 100 6.94 7.75 -1.88
CA SER A 100 8.09 7.57 -0.99
C SER A 100 8.51 6.10 -0.77
N GLY A 101 7.98 5.13 -1.50
CA GLY A 101 8.39 3.72 -1.44
C GLY A 101 7.80 2.91 -0.27
N THR A 102 6.67 3.31 0.31
CA THR A 102 6.06 2.55 1.42
C THR A 102 5.67 1.13 0.98
N THR A 103 5.07 0.99 -0.20
CA THR A 103 4.68 -0.32 -0.76
C THR A 103 5.91 -1.19 -1.01
N ALA A 104 6.97 -0.65 -1.62
CA ALA A 104 8.22 -1.37 -1.88
C ALA A 104 8.85 -1.91 -0.60
N MET A 105 9.00 -1.04 0.40
CA MET A 105 9.55 -1.42 1.70
C MET A 105 8.76 -2.57 2.33
N VAL A 106 7.42 -2.47 2.36
CA VAL A 106 6.58 -3.50 2.98
C VAL A 106 6.58 -4.80 2.17
N ALA A 107 6.55 -4.74 0.83
CA ALA A 107 6.63 -5.91 -0.03
C ALA A 107 7.94 -6.67 0.22
N ARG A 108 9.08 -5.98 0.18
CA ARG A 108 10.40 -6.56 0.47
C ARG A 108 10.46 -7.18 1.87
N ASP A 109 10.02 -6.46 2.89
CA ASP A 109 10.03 -6.93 4.29
C ASP A 109 9.15 -8.18 4.48
N LEU A 110 8.22 -8.43 3.58
CA LEU A 110 7.36 -9.61 3.55
C LEU A 110 7.85 -10.70 2.58
N GLY A 111 9.03 -10.55 1.97
CA GLY A 111 9.58 -11.51 1.01
C GLY A 111 8.89 -11.50 -0.36
N ARG A 112 8.33 -10.36 -0.76
CA ARG A 112 7.76 -10.16 -2.10
C ARG A 112 8.69 -9.30 -2.93
N HIS A 113 8.68 -9.52 -4.24
CA HIS A 113 9.25 -8.59 -5.20
C HIS A 113 8.30 -7.41 -5.39
N TYR A 114 8.81 -6.29 -5.90
CA TYR A 114 7.96 -5.15 -6.22
C TYR A 114 8.38 -4.47 -7.53
N ILE A 115 7.40 -3.80 -8.15
CA ILE A 115 7.61 -2.86 -9.23
C ILE A 115 6.92 -1.56 -8.83
N GLY A 116 7.62 -0.43 -8.94
CA GLY A 116 7.08 0.88 -8.62
C GLY A 116 7.30 1.86 -9.75
N CYS A 117 6.34 2.77 -9.97
CA CYS A 117 6.46 3.90 -10.86
C CYS A 117 6.36 5.19 -10.06
N GLU A 118 7.27 6.14 -10.29
CA GLU A 118 7.23 7.46 -9.71
C GLU A 118 7.62 8.51 -10.76
N LEU A 119 6.81 9.57 -10.84
CA LEU A 119 7.03 10.64 -11.81
C LEU A 119 8.00 11.72 -11.28
N HIS A 120 8.01 11.92 -9.96
CA HIS A 120 8.80 12.97 -9.33
C HIS A 120 10.16 12.44 -8.86
N GLU A 121 11.23 12.94 -9.45
CA GLU A 121 12.60 12.53 -9.13
C GLU A 121 12.99 12.76 -7.66
N GLU A 122 12.40 13.74 -7.01
CA GLU A 122 12.62 14.04 -5.59
C GLU A 122 12.25 12.89 -4.63
N TYR A 123 11.42 11.94 -5.08
CA TYR A 123 11.09 10.74 -4.32
C TYR A 123 12.15 9.63 -4.42
N ASN A 124 13.04 9.69 -5.42
CA ASN A 124 14.05 8.65 -5.63
C ASN A 124 14.96 8.47 -4.41
N ASP A 125 15.41 9.58 -3.80
CA ASP A 125 16.23 9.52 -2.60
C ASP A 125 15.48 8.89 -1.42
N LEU A 126 14.18 9.13 -1.29
CA LEU A 126 13.35 8.56 -0.25
C LEU A 126 13.12 7.06 -0.48
N ILE A 127 12.89 6.65 -1.72
CA ILE A 127 12.78 5.24 -2.11
C ILE A 127 14.11 4.54 -1.79
N GLN A 128 15.25 5.09 -2.22
CA GLN A 128 16.56 4.50 -1.98
C GLN A 128 16.90 4.37 -0.48
N GLN A 129 16.46 5.30 0.35
CA GLN A 129 16.63 5.19 1.80
C GLN A 129 15.79 4.06 2.42
N ARG A 130 14.63 3.73 1.84
CA ARG A 130 13.75 2.68 2.34
C ARG A 130 14.10 1.29 1.82
N VAL A 131 14.64 1.23 0.62
CA VAL A 131 15.04 0.00 -0.07
C VAL A 131 16.47 0.17 -0.63
N PRO A 132 17.48 0.30 0.24
CA PRO A 132 18.83 0.73 -0.16
C PRO A 132 19.56 -0.27 -1.06
N ASP A 133 19.18 -1.54 -1.03
CA ASP A 133 19.83 -2.61 -1.79
C ASP A 133 19.24 -2.78 -3.20
N ASP A 134 18.15 -2.09 -3.50
CA ASP A 134 17.47 -2.22 -4.78
C ASP A 134 17.92 -1.13 -5.77
N LYS A 135 18.08 -1.51 -7.04
CA LYS A 135 18.43 -0.55 -8.09
C LYS A 135 17.22 0.33 -8.43
N VAL A 136 17.37 1.65 -8.26
CA VAL A 136 16.41 2.62 -8.77
C VAL A 136 16.79 2.98 -10.19
N VAL A 137 15.95 2.66 -11.18
CA VAL A 137 16.16 3.01 -12.58
C VAL A 137 15.51 4.36 -12.87
N HIS A 138 16.30 5.36 -13.22
CA HIS A 138 15.89 6.77 -13.39
C HIS A 138 15.04 7.07 -14.65
N ASN A 139 14.23 6.13 -15.14
CA ASN A 139 13.33 6.33 -16.28
C ASN A 139 11.85 6.33 -15.91
N GLY A 140 11.51 6.65 -14.66
CA GLY A 140 10.13 6.60 -14.17
C GLY A 140 9.62 5.19 -13.86
N LEU A 141 10.41 4.15 -14.14
CA LEU A 141 10.11 2.76 -13.82
C LEU A 141 11.24 2.15 -13.00
N THR A 142 10.94 1.64 -11.82
CA THR A 142 11.88 0.87 -11.01
C THR A 142 11.69 -0.61 -11.33
N ASN A 143 12.65 -1.23 -11.99
CA ASN A 143 12.63 -2.68 -12.26
C ASN A 143 13.51 -3.40 -11.25
N ALA A 144 12.90 -4.26 -10.44
CA ALA A 144 13.58 -5.17 -9.52
C ALA A 144 13.92 -6.55 -10.18
N PHE A 145 14.01 -6.63 -11.52
CA PHE A 145 14.03 -7.92 -12.22
C PHE A 145 15.34 -8.31 -12.90
N GLU A 146 16.46 -7.81 -12.48
CA GLU A 146 17.71 -8.24 -13.16
C GLU A 146 18.37 -9.50 -12.52
N ASP A 147 17.81 -10.11 -11.47
CA ASP A 147 18.44 -11.25 -10.79
C ASP A 147 17.51 -12.46 -10.57
N VAL A 148 16.66 -12.80 -11.55
CA VAL A 148 15.97 -14.10 -11.57
C VAL A 148 16.58 -14.93 -12.72
N GLU A 149 17.73 -15.53 -12.49
CA GLU A 149 18.21 -16.70 -13.20
C GLU A 149 17.91 -17.98 -12.36
#